data_72665bcc513701859e3614774ed2e60f
#
_entry.id   72665bcc513701859e3614774ed2e60f
#
_cell.length_a   1.000
_cell.length_b   1.000
_cell.length_c   1.000
_cell.angle_alpha   90.00
_cell.angle_beta   90.00
_cell.angle_gamma   90.00
#
_symmetry.space_group_name_H-M   'P 1'
#
loop_
_entity.id
_entity.type
_entity.pdbx_description
1 polymer ?
#
loop_
_entity_poly.entity_id
_entity_poly.type
_entity_poly.pdbx_seq_one_letter_code
_entity_poly.pdbx_strand_id
1 'polypeptide(L)'
;MTREELEHIIRASGDITDQYEFVIVGSQSILGAVPRPEDVFTVSMEADIYPLQAPELADRIDGAIGEGSQFHETYGYYAQGVGPETACVPAGWMQRVHRIQNRNTQDRIGYCLDVLDLFLAKAAAAREKDREFCIALLQYGYVNLEAALALVDNMPLDAKAQQTLRATIRRWARNAGRSTA
;
A
#
# COMPACT_ATOMS: atom_id res chain seq x y z
N MET A 1 -8.32 -5.29 -7.26
CA MET A 1 -9.20 -4.20 -6.73
C MET A 1 -9.10 -2.97 -7.63
N THR A 2 -10.21 -2.29 -7.91
CA THR A 2 -10.27 -1.00 -8.61
C THR A 2 -10.20 0.17 -7.63
N ARG A 3 -10.03 1.38 -8.17
CA ARG A 3 -10.07 2.62 -7.38
C ARG A 3 -11.42 2.82 -6.71
N GLU A 4 -12.52 2.56 -7.41
CA GLU A 4 -13.89 2.70 -6.92
C GLU A 4 -14.19 1.71 -5.79
N GLU A 5 -13.64 0.50 -5.85
CA GLU A 5 -13.74 -0.50 -4.78
C GLU A 5 -12.98 -0.06 -3.53
N LEU A 6 -11.77 0.54 -3.69
CA LEU A 6 -11.04 1.14 -2.57
C LEU A 6 -11.79 2.31 -1.94
N GLU A 7 -12.40 3.16 -2.75
CA GLU A 7 -13.25 4.28 -2.25
C GLU A 7 -14.45 3.77 -1.46
N HIS A 8 -15.05 2.65 -1.86
CA HIS A 8 -16.11 1.98 -1.10
C HIS A 8 -15.60 1.44 0.25
N ILE A 9 -14.40 0.84 0.28
CA ILE A 9 -13.78 0.40 1.54
C ILE A 9 -13.54 1.58 2.49
N ILE A 10 -13.00 2.70 2.00
CA ILE A 10 -12.77 3.92 2.79
C ILE A 10 -14.09 4.40 3.41
N ARG A 11 -15.15 4.45 2.62
CA ARG A 11 -16.49 4.84 3.09
C ARG A 11 -17.00 3.87 4.16
N ALA A 12 -17.01 2.57 3.89
CA ALA A 12 -17.50 1.56 4.81
C ALA A 12 -16.70 1.54 6.13
N SER A 13 -15.39 1.70 6.06
CA SER A 13 -14.54 1.82 7.25
C SER A 13 -14.93 3.02 8.12
N GLY A 14 -15.28 4.15 7.49
CA GLY A 14 -15.77 5.31 8.21
C GLY A 14 -17.14 5.10 8.87
N ASP A 15 -18.05 4.40 8.22
CA ASP A 15 -19.37 4.07 8.80
C ASP A 15 -19.23 3.11 10.01
N ILE A 16 -18.26 2.19 9.96
CA ILE A 16 -18.00 1.21 11.03
C ILE A 16 -17.35 1.86 12.25
N THR A 17 -16.41 2.78 12.03
CA THR A 17 -15.52 3.30 13.08
C THR A 17 -15.89 4.70 13.56
N ASP A 18 -16.78 5.39 12.84
CA ASP A 18 -17.09 6.82 13.02
C ASP A 18 -15.84 7.71 12.91
N GLN A 19 -14.91 7.32 12.01
CA GLN A 19 -13.67 8.06 11.72
C GLN A 19 -13.70 8.65 10.31
N TYR A 20 -12.91 9.70 10.09
CA TYR A 20 -12.86 10.42 8.81
C TYR A 20 -11.58 10.22 8.03
N GLU A 21 -10.48 9.87 8.69
CA GLU A 21 -9.15 9.78 8.11
C GLU A 21 -8.59 8.38 8.25
N PHE A 22 -8.18 7.80 7.14
CA PHE A 22 -7.67 6.44 7.04
C PHE A 22 -6.33 6.42 6.34
N VAL A 23 -5.46 5.52 6.74
CA VAL A 23 -4.22 5.21 6.04
C VAL A 23 -4.40 3.88 5.31
N ILE A 24 -4.05 3.87 4.04
CA ILE A 24 -4.02 2.68 3.20
C ILE A 24 -2.56 2.30 2.96
N VAL A 25 -2.19 1.13 3.42
CA VAL A 25 -0.88 0.53 3.19
C VAL A 25 -1.00 -0.65 2.23
N GLY A 26 0.03 -1.46 2.08
CA GLY A 26 -0.02 -2.64 1.21
C GLY A 26 -0.22 -2.33 -0.28
N SER A 27 -0.55 -3.36 -1.04
CA SER A 27 -0.56 -3.30 -2.52
C SER A 27 -1.52 -2.26 -3.08
N GLN A 28 -2.70 -2.11 -2.48
CA GLN A 28 -3.75 -1.25 -3.02
C GLN A 28 -3.54 0.23 -2.75
N SER A 29 -2.52 0.60 -1.95
CA SER A 29 -2.14 2.01 -1.82
C SER A 29 -1.65 2.62 -3.15
N ILE A 30 -1.21 1.80 -4.11
CA ILE A 30 -0.86 2.26 -5.48
C ILE A 30 -2.01 3.03 -6.13
N LEU A 31 -3.26 2.67 -5.83
CA LEU A 31 -4.44 3.30 -6.40
C LEU A 31 -4.58 4.78 -6.02
N GLY A 32 -3.89 5.24 -5.00
CA GLY A 32 -3.78 6.65 -4.64
C GLY A 32 -3.03 7.48 -5.69
N ALA A 33 -1.86 7.00 -6.08
CA ALA A 33 -0.98 7.65 -7.06
C ALA A 33 -1.40 7.36 -8.51
N VAL A 34 -1.80 6.11 -8.78
CA VAL A 34 -2.13 5.60 -10.12
C VAL A 34 -3.54 5.01 -10.07
N PRO A 35 -4.58 5.79 -10.42
CA PRO A 35 -5.97 5.33 -10.31
C PRO A 35 -6.34 4.14 -11.20
N ARG A 36 -5.59 3.92 -12.25
CA ARG A 36 -5.77 2.80 -13.21
C ARG A 36 -4.40 2.22 -13.57
N PRO A 37 -3.77 1.49 -12.65
CA PRO A 37 -2.51 0.82 -12.94
C PRO A 37 -2.77 -0.43 -13.79
N GLU A 38 -1.70 -1.05 -14.29
CA GLU A 38 -1.77 -2.33 -14.99
C GLU A 38 -2.29 -3.45 -14.07
N ASP A 39 -2.90 -4.46 -14.68
CA ASP A 39 -3.60 -5.55 -14.01
C ASP A 39 -2.73 -6.25 -12.94
N VAL A 40 -1.42 -6.35 -13.17
CA VAL A 40 -0.47 -6.96 -12.23
C VAL A 40 -0.52 -6.31 -10.84
N PHE A 41 -0.92 -5.05 -10.73
CA PHE A 41 -1.01 -4.32 -9.48
C PHE A 41 -2.38 -4.41 -8.80
N THR A 42 -3.40 -4.87 -9.51
CA THR A 42 -4.80 -4.91 -9.04
C THR A 42 -5.31 -6.31 -8.71
N VAL A 43 -4.45 -7.32 -8.75
CA VAL A 43 -4.80 -8.73 -8.49
C VAL A 43 -5.37 -8.94 -7.08
N SER A 44 -4.85 -8.22 -6.07
CA SER A 44 -5.35 -8.36 -4.69
C SER A 44 -6.76 -7.79 -4.55
N MET A 45 -7.63 -8.56 -3.88
CA MET A 45 -8.97 -8.14 -3.44
C MET A 45 -8.96 -7.51 -2.05
N GLU A 46 -7.82 -7.50 -1.38
CA GLU A 46 -7.60 -7.03 -0.02
C GLU A 46 -7.04 -5.60 -0.01
N ALA A 47 -7.57 -4.73 0.85
CA ALA A 47 -6.99 -3.43 1.18
C ALA A 47 -6.60 -3.38 2.66
N ASP A 48 -5.31 -3.17 2.92
CA ASP A 48 -4.77 -2.97 4.27
C ASP A 48 -5.06 -1.53 4.71
N ILE A 49 -5.87 -1.34 5.76
CA ILE A 49 -6.37 -0.02 6.17
C ILE A 49 -6.43 0.11 7.70
N TYR A 50 -6.18 1.31 8.20
CA TYR A 50 -6.43 1.68 9.60
C TYR A 50 -6.87 3.14 9.74
N PRO A 51 -7.67 3.47 10.78
CA PRO A 51 -7.99 4.86 11.10
C PRO A 51 -6.75 5.61 11.59
N LEU A 52 -6.46 6.77 11.02
CA LEU A 52 -5.24 7.54 11.32
C LEU A 52 -5.17 7.97 12.79
N GLN A 53 -6.28 8.42 13.36
CA GLN A 53 -6.34 8.97 14.72
C GLN A 53 -6.73 7.94 15.79
N ALA A 54 -7.19 6.75 15.38
CA ALA A 54 -7.67 5.69 16.26
C ALA A 54 -7.33 4.31 15.68
N PRO A 55 -6.03 3.99 15.51
CA PRO A 55 -5.61 2.74 14.86
C PRO A 55 -6.09 1.48 15.60
N GLU A 56 -6.38 1.57 16.89
CA GLU A 56 -6.96 0.48 17.69
C GLU A 56 -8.36 0.06 17.22
N LEU A 57 -9.04 0.87 16.40
CA LEU A 57 -10.32 0.51 15.81
C LEU A 57 -10.19 -0.31 14.53
N ALA A 58 -8.98 -0.62 14.07
CA ALA A 58 -8.74 -1.44 12.88
C ALA A 58 -9.40 -2.82 12.98
N ASP A 59 -9.39 -3.45 14.16
CA ASP A 59 -10.05 -4.74 14.39
C ASP A 59 -11.56 -4.71 14.12
N ARG A 60 -12.21 -3.55 14.29
CA ARG A 60 -13.64 -3.39 13.96
C ARG A 60 -13.88 -3.40 12.46
N ILE A 61 -12.94 -2.84 11.68
CA ILE A 61 -12.99 -2.87 10.22
C ILE A 61 -12.85 -4.32 9.76
N ASP A 62 -11.82 -5.02 10.23
CA ASP A 62 -11.57 -6.42 9.90
C ASP A 62 -12.76 -7.31 10.25
N GLY A 63 -13.32 -7.15 11.43
CA GLY A 63 -14.47 -7.92 11.89
C GLY A 63 -15.77 -7.67 11.12
N ALA A 64 -15.94 -6.50 10.50
CA ALA A 64 -17.18 -6.14 9.80
C ALA A 64 -17.10 -6.34 8.28
N ILE A 65 -15.97 -6.00 7.66
CA ILE A 65 -15.77 -6.04 6.20
C ILE A 65 -14.48 -6.76 5.78
N GLY A 66 -13.93 -7.60 6.67
CA GLY A 66 -12.74 -8.42 6.43
C GLY A 66 -13.02 -9.67 5.59
N GLU A 67 -11.99 -10.49 5.45
CA GLU A 67 -12.07 -11.74 4.69
C GLU A 67 -13.16 -12.67 5.25
N GLY A 68 -13.98 -13.23 4.37
CA GLY A 68 -15.09 -14.13 4.75
C GLY A 68 -16.31 -13.44 5.37
N SER A 69 -16.31 -12.10 5.47
CA SER A 69 -17.49 -11.34 5.90
C SER A 69 -18.59 -11.34 4.84
N GLN A 70 -19.80 -10.98 5.23
CA GLN A 70 -20.91 -10.79 4.27
C GLN A 70 -20.58 -9.69 3.25
N PHE A 71 -19.81 -8.69 3.62
CA PHE A 71 -19.31 -7.67 2.70
C PHE A 71 -18.43 -8.31 1.61
N HIS A 72 -17.45 -9.12 2.01
CA HIS A 72 -16.58 -9.83 1.07
C HIS A 72 -17.39 -10.75 0.13
N GLU A 73 -18.33 -11.53 0.67
CA GLU A 73 -19.19 -12.42 -0.13
C GLU A 73 -20.07 -11.63 -1.13
N THR A 74 -20.50 -10.43 -0.77
CA THR A 74 -21.38 -9.60 -1.60
C THR A 74 -20.63 -8.89 -2.72
N TYR A 75 -19.45 -8.32 -2.42
CA TYR A 75 -18.72 -7.41 -3.31
C TYR A 75 -17.48 -8.02 -3.96
N GLY A 76 -16.95 -9.14 -3.44
CA GLY A 76 -15.77 -9.82 -3.98
C GLY A 76 -14.43 -9.18 -3.59
N TYR A 77 -14.44 -8.16 -2.73
CA TYR A 77 -13.26 -7.52 -2.15
C TYR A 77 -13.50 -7.22 -0.67
N TYR A 78 -12.44 -6.93 0.06
CA TYR A 78 -12.52 -6.73 1.51
C TYR A 78 -11.43 -5.80 2.04
N ALA A 79 -11.61 -5.34 3.28
CA ALA A 79 -10.59 -4.62 4.02
C ALA A 79 -9.92 -5.54 5.04
N GLN A 80 -8.62 -5.44 5.17
CA GLN A 80 -7.90 -5.95 6.32
C GLN A 80 -7.58 -4.79 7.25
N GLY A 81 -8.16 -4.82 8.46
CA GLY A 81 -7.81 -3.90 9.52
C GLY A 81 -6.40 -4.22 10.03
N VAL A 82 -5.48 -3.26 9.90
CA VAL A 82 -4.07 -3.45 10.28
C VAL A 82 -3.59 -2.37 11.24
N GLY A 83 -2.46 -2.61 11.91
CA GLY A 83 -1.79 -1.59 12.70
C GLY A 83 -0.80 -0.74 11.89
N PRO A 84 -0.41 0.45 12.40
CA PRO A 84 0.60 1.30 11.76
C PRO A 84 1.95 0.61 11.53
N GLU A 85 2.29 -0.38 12.34
CA GLU A 85 3.52 -1.17 12.27
C GLU A 85 3.55 -2.18 11.12
N THR A 86 2.43 -2.41 10.44
CA THR A 86 2.31 -3.37 9.32
C THR A 86 3.22 -3.01 8.15
N ALA A 87 3.44 -1.72 7.91
CA ALA A 87 4.30 -1.24 6.85
C ALA A 87 5.55 -0.55 7.42
N CYS A 88 6.74 -1.08 7.12
CA CYS A 88 8.00 -0.41 7.40
C CYS A 88 8.23 0.66 6.32
N VAL A 89 8.00 1.93 6.66
CA VAL A 89 8.05 3.06 5.70
C VAL A 89 9.15 4.06 6.07
N PRO A 90 9.72 4.78 5.09
CA PRO A 90 10.74 5.79 5.34
C PRO A 90 10.20 6.97 6.15
N ALA A 91 11.04 7.61 6.95
CA ALA A 91 10.68 8.83 7.66
C ALA A 91 10.12 9.90 6.70
N GLY A 92 9.11 10.62 7.14
CA GLY A 92 8.44 11.66 6.35
C GLY A 92 7.46 11.14 5.29
N TRP A 93 7.10 9.87 5.29
CA TRP A 93 6.16 9.29 4.33
C TRP A 93 4.79 9.99 4.30
N MET A 94 4.27 10.45 5.45
CA MET A 94 2.99 11.19 5.51
C MET A 94 2.99 12.49 4.70
N GLN A 95 4.14 13.07 4.38
CA GLN A 95 4.25 14.27 3.55
C GLN A 95 4.17 13.95 2.04
N ARG A 96 4.27 12.66 1.68
CA ARG A 96 4.26 12.16 0.30
C ARG A 96 2.99 11.41 -0.08
N VAL A 97 2.07 11.18 0.86
CA VAL A 97 0.84 10.40 0.63
C VAL A 97 -0.04 11.00 -0.47
N HIS A 98 -0.72 10.15 -1.17
CA HIS A 98 -1.77 10.51 -2.12
C HIS A 98 -3.13 10.47 -1.44
N ARG A 99 -3.83 11.58 -1.48
CA ARG A 99 -5.13 11.73 -0.84
C ARG A 99 -6.27 11.32 -1.76
N ILE A 100 -7.13 10.42 -1.27
CA ILE A 100 -8.39 10.06 -1.88
C ILE A 100 -9.50 10.69 -1.05
N GLN A 101 -10.30 11.57 -1.65
CA GLN A 101 -11.49 12.16 -1.02
C GLN A 101 -12.44 12.64 -2.10
N ASN A 102 -13.66 12.14 -2.10
CA ASN A 102 -14.70 12.51 -3.06
C ASN A 102 -16.10 12.05 -2.58
N ARG A 103 -17.11 12.16 -3.45
CA ARG A 103 -18.47 11.71 -3.15
C ARG A 103 -18.57 10.20 -2.85
N ASN A 104 -17.76 9.36 -3.50
CA ASN A 104 -17.82 7.91 -3.28
C ASN A 104 -17.29 7.55 -1.90
N THR A 105 -16.34 8.33 -1.36
CA THR A 105 -15.85 8.19 0.02
C THR A 105 -16.73 8.87 1.05
N GLN A 106 -17.81 9.56 0.63
CA GLN A 106 -18.61 10.46 1.48
C GLN A 106 -17.74 11.48 2.23
N ASP A 107 -16.79 12.07 1.50
CA ASP A 107 -15.82 13.06 1.98
C ASP A 107 -14.84 12.54 3.05
N ARG A 108 -14.84 11.23 3.34
CA ARG A 108 -13.78 10.60 4.14
C ARG A 108 -12.47 10.58 3.36
N ILE A 109 -11.38 10.63 4.07
CA ILE A 109 -10.04 10.75 3.50
C ILE A 109 -9.30 9.43 3.61
N GLY A 110 -8.82 8.90 2.49
CA GLY A 110 -7.84 7.84 2.43
C GLY A 110 -6.46 8.40 2.07
N TYR A 111 -5.48 8.20 2.93
CA TYR A 111 -4.08 8.52 2.69
C TYR A 111 -3.37 7.26 2.19
N CYS A 112 -3.08 7.20 0.91
CA CYS A 112 -2.36 6.10 0.27
C CYS A 112 -0.87 6.39 0.26
N LEU A 113 -0.02 5.40 0.53
CA LEU A 113 1.42 5.54 0.39
C LEU A 113 1.79 6.00 -1.03
N ASP A 114 2.78 6.87 -1.12
CA ASP A 114 3.46 7.13 -2.40
C ASP A 114 4.07 5.83 -2.94
N VAL A 115 4.15 5.70 -4.26
CA VAL A 115 4.64 4.47 -4.92
C VAL A 115 6.06 4.12 -4.47
N LEU A 116 6.89 5.12 -4.20
CA LEU A 116 8.25 4.91 -3.73
C LEU A 116 8.29 4.39 -2.28
N ASP A 117 7.44 4.93 -1.40
CA ASP A 117 7.29 4.45 -0.02
C ASP A 117 6.71 3.03 0.01
N LEU A 118 5.71 2.74 -0.82
CA LEU A 118 5.15 1.41 -1.02
C LEU A 118 6.21 0.41 -1.49
N PHE A 119 7.01 0.78 -2.49
CA PHE A 119 8.11 -0.05 -3.00
C PHE A 119 9.10 -0.41 -1.88
N LEU A 120 9.53 0.58 -1.09
CA LEU A 120 10.49 0.36 0.00
C LEU A 120 9.90 -0.50 1.13
N ALA A 121 8.64 -0.29 1.50
CA ALA A 121 7.95 -1.11 2.49
C ALA A 121 7.89 -2.58 2.05
N LYS A 122 7.54 -2.84 0.79
CA LYS A 122 7.52 -4.19 0.20
C LYS A 122 8.92 -4.79 0.09
N ALA A 123 9.90 -4.00 -0.32
CA ALA A 123 11.29 -4.46 -0.43
C ALA A 123 11.89 -4.81 0.94
N ALA A 124 11.51 -4.09 2.00
CA ALA A 124 11.92 -4.40 3.37
C ALA A 124 11.25 -5.69 3.89
N ALA A 125 9.97 -5.93 3.57
CA ALA A 125 9.25 -7.16 3.91
C ALA A 125 9.80 -8.39 3.17
N ALA A 126 10.28 -8.21 1.94
CA ALA A 126 10.98 -9.20 1.10
C ALA A 126 10.26 -10.55 0.90
N ARG A 127 8.92 -10.58 0.98
CA ARG A 127 8.13 -11.77 0.68
C ARG A 127 8.13 -12.03 -0.85
N GLU A 128 7.85 -13.26 -1.28
CA GLU A 128 7.90 -13.60 -2.71
C GLU A 128 6.91 -12.77 -3.54
N LYS A 129 5.67 -12.64 -3.06
CA LYS A 129 4.65 -11.78 -3.70
C LYS A 129 5.08 -10.31 -3.80
N ASP A 130 5.83 -9.81 -2.80
CA ASP A 130 6.32 -8.43 -2.78
C ASP A 130 7.45 -8.22 -3.80
N ARG A 131 8.28 -9.25 -4.03
CA ARG A 131 9.34 -9.22 -5.05
C ARG A 131 8.77 -9.02 -6.45
N GLU A 132 7.75 -9.79 -6.84
CA GLU A 132 7.13 -9.69 -8.16
C GLU A 132 6.51 -8.31 -8.37
N PHE A 133 5.78 -7.81 -7.37
CA PHE A 133 5.20 -6.49 -7.37
C PHE A 133 6.27 -5.39 -7.53
N CYS A 134 7.36 -5.44 -6.78
CA CYS A 134 8.46 -4.47 -6.86
C CYS A 134 9.17 -4.51 -8.22
N ILE A 135 9.40 -5.71 -8.78
CA ILE A 135 9.97 -5.84 -10.13
C ILE A 135 9.06 -5.20 -11.17
N ALA A 136 7.75 -5.42 -11.08
CA ALA A 136 6.78 -4.77 -11.96
C ALA A 136 6.80 -3.24 -11.83
N LEU A 137 6.87 -2.68 -10.62
CA LEU A 137 6.99 -1.23 -10.42
C LEU A 137 8.21 -0.63 -11.13
N LEU A 138 9.33 -1.34 -11.12
CA LEU A 138 10.54 -0.94 -11.84
C LEU A 138 10.39 -1.07 -13.36
N GLN A 139 9.78 -2.16 -13.84
CA GLN A 139 9.56 -2.44 -15.26
C GLN A 139 8.62 -1.43 -15.93
N TYR A 140 7.55 -1.07 -15.25
CA TYR A 140 6.58 -0.07 -15.73
C TYR A 140 7.03 1.38 -15.49
N GLY A 141 8.21 1.58 -14.87
CA GLY A 141 8.79 2.91 -14.65
C GLY A 141 8.10 3.73 -13.57
N TYR A 142 7.30 3.11 -12.71
CA TYR A 142 6.66 3.78 -11.58
C TYR A 142 7.66 4.13 -10.47
N VAL A 143 8.78 3.42 -10.39
CA VAL A 143 9.85 3.66 -9.42
C VAL A 143 11.18 3.89 -10.12
N ASN A 144 11.82 5.01 -9.80
CA ASN A 144 13.19 5.29 -10.19
C ASN A 144 14.17 4.64 -9.22
N LEU A 145 15.12 3.87 -9.73
CA LEU A 145 16.09 3.12 -8.92
C LEU A 145 16.92 4.03 -7.99
N GLU A 146 17.45 5.13 -8.53
CA GLU A 146 18.31 6.03 -7.75
C GLU A 146 17.53 6.73 -6.63
N ALA A 147 16.29 7.14 -6.90
CA ALA A 147 15.40 7.71 -5.90
C ALA A 147 15.09 6.69 -4.78
N ALA A 148 14.83 5.42 -5.15
CA ALA A 148 14.61 4.35 -4.19
C ALA A 148 15.84 4.12 -3.30
N LEU A 149 17.03 4.04 -3.89
CA LEU A 149 18.28 3.85 -3.16
C LEU A 149 18.62 5.01 -2.23
N ALA A 150 18.34 6.24 -2.65
CA ALA A 150 18.55 7.45 -1.82
C ALA A 150 17.63 7.46 -0.59
N LEU A 151 16.37 7.01 -0.75
CA LEU A 151 15.40 7.03 0.35
C LEU A 151 15.63 5.91 1.38
N VAL A 152 16.45 4.90 1.09
CA VAL A 152 16.78 3.82 2.04
C VAL A 152 17.40 4.36 3.35
N ASP A 153 18.14 5.49 3.30
CA ASP A 153 18.73 6.09 4.50
C ASP A 153 17.67 6.55 5.53
N ASN A 154 16.45 6.82 5.04
CA ASN A 154 15.33 7.25 5.88
C ASN A 154 14.49 6.07 6.41
N MET A 155 14.82 4.83 6.03
CA MET A 155 14.14 3.64 6.56
C MET A 155 14.50 3.42 8.04
N PRO A 156 13.53 3.06 8.90
CA PRO A 156 13.77 2.78 10.32
C PRO A 156 14.42 1.38 10.49
N LEU A 157 15.57 1.21 9.87
CA LEU A 157 16.36 -0.03 9.83
C LEU A 157 17.78 0.25 10.28
N ASP A 158 18.44 -0.73 10.87
CA ASP A 158 19.87 -0.64 11.18
C ASP A 158 20.73 -0.62 9.89
N ALA A 159 21.99 -0.24 10.02
CA ALA A 159 22.92 -0.10 8.87
C ALA A 159 23.08 -1.40 8.07
N LYS A 160 23.06 -2.57 8.73
CA LYS A 160 23.16 -3.87 8.08
C LYS A 160 21.92 -4.19 7.27
N ALA A 161 20.73 -3.94 7.84
CA ALA A 161 19.46 -4.14 7.16
C ALA A 161 19.30 -3.17 5.97
N GLN A 162 19.70 -1.91 6.12
CA GLN A 162 19.72 -0.93 5.03
C GLN A 162 20.66 -1.38 3.89
N GLN A 163 21.85 -1.90 4.21
CA GLN A 163 22.77 -2.44 3.21
C GLN A 163 22.17 -3.63 2.46
N THR A 164 21.53 -4.55 3.19
CA THR A 164 20.83 -5.72 2.62
C THR A 164 19.68 -5.26 1.70
N LEU A 165 18.90 -4.27 2.12
CA LEU A 165 17.81 -3.70 1.33
C LEU A 165 18.33 -3.09 0.03
N ARG A 166 19.42 -2.31 0.06
CA ARG A 166 20.06 -1.78 -1.16
C ARG A 166 20.52 -2.88 -2.11
N ALA A 167 21.12 -3.94 -1.59
CA ALA A 167 21.56 -5.08 -2.40
C ALA A 167 20.36 -5.78 -3.06
N THR A 168 19.27 -5.95 -2.33
CA THR A 168 18.02 -6.54 -2.83
C THR A 168 17.41 -5.70 -3.94
N ILE A 169 17.27 -4.39 -3.73
CA ILE A 169 16.73 -3.45 -4.72
C ILE A 169 17.57 -3.48 -6.02
N ARG A 170 18.90 -3.41 -5.93
CA ARG A 170 19.78 -3.50 -7.10
C ARG A 170 19.65 -4.84 -7.84
N ARG A 171 19.47 -5.94 -7.11
CA ARG A 171 19.24 -7.26 -7.71
C ARG A 171 17.92 -7.29 -8.48
N TRP A 172 16.84 -6.75 -7.92
CA TRP A 172 15.53 -6.68 -8.58
C TRP A 172 15.54 -5.78 -9.81
N ALA A 173 16.23 -4.64 -9.74
CA ALA A 173 16.40 -3.76 -10.89
C ALA A 173 17.10 -4.43 -12.06
N ARG A 174 18.13 -5.27 -11.80
CA ARG A 174 18.78 -6.08 -12.85
C ARG A 174 17.83 -7.10 -13.48
N ASN A 175 16.91 -7.67 -12.69
CA ASN A 175 15.92 -8.60 -13.21
C ASN A 175 14.86 -7.86 -14.05
N ALA A 176 14.42 -6.69 -13.61
CA ALA A 176 13.49 -5.85 -14.36
C ALA A 176 14.02 -5.51 -15.77
N GLY A 177 15.30 -5.12 -15.90
CA GLY A 177 15.93 -4.80 -17.19
C GLY A 177 16.16 -6.00 -18.13
N ARG A 178 16.09 -7.23 -17.64
CA ARG A 178 16.26 -8.44 -18.46
C ARG A 178 14.96 -8.96 -19.08
N SER A 179 13.81 -8.59 -18.53
CA SER A 179 12.50 -9.02 -19.05
C SER A 179 11.98 -8.15 -20.20
N THR A 180 12.63 -7.03 -20.49
CA THR A 180 12.28 -6.10 -21.58
C THR A 180 13.16 -6.25 -22.83
N ALA A 181 14.09 -7.21 -22.83
CA ALA A 181 14.95 -7.56 -23.96
C ALA A 181 14.54 -8.92 -24.54
#